data_6e3a99f830f41f970ad0a530ee6ca28b
#
_entry.id   6e3a99f830f41f970ad0a530ee6ca28b
#
_cell.length_a   1.000
_cell.length_b   1.000
_cell.length_c   1.000
_cell.angle_alpha   90.00
_cell.angle_beta   90.00
_cell.angle_gamma   90.00
#
_symmetry.space_group_name_H-M   'P 1'
#
loop_
_entity.id
_entity.type
_entity.pdbx_description
1 polymer ?
#
loop_
_entity_poly.entity_id
_entity_poly.type
_entity_poly.pdbx_seq_one_letter_code
_entity_poly.pdbx_strand_id
1 'polypeptide(L)'
;MTRLCCTRFERAARKLGWTRIAGLDEAGRGALFGPVVAAAVILNPKRRIVGLDDSKQVAPERRAQLAERIRQHALAWAVAEIDAQRIDAWNIYQASRQAMTAALQQLTVTPDYLLIDALELDVLIEQKPLIKGDCRSVSIAAASILAKTHRDARMEEWDAVYPQYGLARHKGYATADHLEALRQHGPSPLHRHSFAPVREAGCWAASAIQIALLPDTVLP
;
A
#
# COMPACT_ATOMS: atom_id res chain seq x y z
N MET A 1 14.46 -22.97 -1.19
CA MET A 1 13.21 -23.35 -0.51
C MET A 1 12.55 -22.08 0.00
N THR A 2 11.50 -21.63 -0.65
CA THR A 2 10.68 -20.48 -0.21
C THR A 2 10.00 -20.88 1.10
N ARG A 3 10.33 -20.22 2.20
CA ARG A 3 9.67 -20.48 3.49
C ARG A 3 8.23 -19.95 3.36
N LEU A 4 7.27 -20.84 3.29
CA LEU A 4 5.85 -20.51 3.39
C LEU A 4 5.58 -19.71 4.67
N CYS A 5 4.76 -18.69 4.56
CA CYS A 5 4.28 -17.90 5.68
C CYS A 5 3.68 -18.80 6.77
N CYS A 6 4.01 -18.58 8.03
CA CYS A 6 3.65 -19.48 9.11
C CYS A 6 3.05 -18.75 10.33
N THR A 7 2.45 -19.53 11.24
CA THR A 7 1.82 -19.01 12.48
C THR A 7 2.79 -18.91 13.67
N ARG A 8 4.10 -18.88 13.44
CA ARG A 8 5.11 -18.92 14.52
C ARG A 8 4.97 -17.73 15.48
N PHE A 9 4.79 -16.55 14.93
CA PHE A 9 4.72 -15.31 15.71
C PHE A 9 3.40 -15.20 16.46
N GLU A 10 2.29 -15.56 15.83
CA GLU A 10 0.97 -15.61 16.46
C GLU A 10 0.94 -16.65 17.59
N ARG A 11 1.56 -17.82 17.39
CA ARG A 11 1.66 -18.85 18.44
C ARG A 11 2.53 -18.38 19.60
N ALA A 12 3.63 -17.68 19.32
CA ALA A 12 4.47 -17.11 20.36
C ALA A 12 3.73 -16.06 21.20
N ALA A 13 3.01 -15.14 20.55
CA ALA A 13 2.19 -14.15 21.21
C ALA A 13 1.08 -14.80 22.10
N ARG A 14 0.40 -15.84 21.58
CA ARG A 14 -0.62 -16.57 22.36
C ARG A 14 -0.05 -17.28 23.60
N LYS A 15 1.18 -17.79 23.54
CA LYS A 15 1.86 -18.37 24.72
C LYS A 15 2.12 -17.35 25.82
N LEU A 16 2.21 -16.05 25.45
CA LEU A 16 2.33 -14.94 26.40
C LEU A 16 0.98 -14.42 26.89
N GLY A 17 -0.15 -15.00 26.47
CA GLY A 17 -1.49 -14.66 26.90
C GLY A 17 -2.27 -13.76 25.93
N TRP A 18 -1.65 -13.27 24.82
CA TRP A 18 -2.34 -12.42 23.85
C TRP A 18 -3.32 -13.24 23.00
N THR A 19 -4.51 -12.71 22.77
CA THR A 19 -5.61 -13.44 22.12
C THR A 19 -6.06 -12.80 20.82
N ARG A 20 -6.05 -11.48 20.72
CA ARG A 20 -6.51 -10.68 19.57
C ARG A 20 -5.32 -10.04 18.85
N ILE A 21 -4.59 -10.87 18.11
CA ILE A 21 -3.37 -10.48 17.45
C ILE A 21 -3.72 -9.89 16.09
N ALA A 22 -3.44 -8.60 15.88
CA ALA A 22 -3.59 -7.95 14.59
C ALA A 22 -2.29 -8.02 13.78
N GLY A 23 -2.40 -8.37 12.49
CA GLY A 23 -1.36 -8.15 11.49
C GLY A 23 -1.59 -6.85 10.75
N LEU A 24 -0.54 -6.06 10.49
CA LEU A 24 -0.59 -4.80 9.74
C LEU A 24 0.46 -4.80 8.64
N ASP A 25 0.07 -4.28 7.47
CA ASP A 25 0.95 -4.07 6.30
C ASP A 25 0.40 -2.96 5.41
N GLU A 26 1.26 -2.42 4.51
CA GLU A 26 0.89 -1.40 3.54
C GLU A 26 1.20 -1.80 2.09
N ALA A 27 0.50 -1.18 1.15
CA ALA A 27 0.72 -1.27 -0.29
C ALA A 27 0.87 0.11 -0.91
N GLY A 28 1.73 0.21 -1.94
CA GLY A 28 1.87 1.43 -2.73
C GLY A 28 2.88 2.43 -2.20
N ARG A 29 3.77 2.05 -1.29
CA ARG A 29 4.78 2.93 -0.71
C ARG A 29 5.72 3.56 -1.75
N GLY A 30 6.23 2.79 -2.70
CA GLY A 30 7.12 3.26 -3.76
C GLY A 30 6.42 3.68 -5.06
N ALA A 31 5.10 3.81 -5.08
CA ALA A 31 4.38 4.24 -6.28
C ALA A 31 4.46 5.77 -6.45
N LEU A 32 4.43 6.23 -7.71
CA LEU A 32 4.42 7.66 -8.07
C LEU A 32 3.03 8.27 -8.04
N PHE A 33 1.98 7.44 -8.11
CA PHE A 33 0.59 7.86 -8.23
C PHE A 33 -0.29 7.27 -7.11
N GLY A 34 -1.22 8.08 -6.62
CA GLY A 34 -2.29 7.66 -5.73
C GLY A 34 -1.86 7.41 -4.28
N PRO A 35 -2.79 6.87 -3.46
CA PRO A 35 -2.59 6.72 -2.03
C PRO A 35 -1.58 5.64 -1.66
N VAL A 36 -1.06 5.72 -0.45
CA VAL A 36 -0.59 4.56 0.29
C VAL A 36 -1.79 3.95 1.02
N VAL A 37 -1.93 2.63 0.93
CA VAL A 37 -3.04 1.87 1.50
C VAL A 37 -2.49 0.94 2.55
N ALA A 38 -3.04 0.97 3.76
CA ALA A 38 -2.71 0.01 4.81
C ALA A 38 -3.92 -0.82 5.20
N ALA A 39 -3.67 -2.03 5.68
CA ALA A 39 -4.71 -2.88 6.26
C ALA A 39 -4.29 -3.40 7.63
N ALA A 40 -5.30 -3.64 8.48
CA ALA A 40 -5.19 -4.34 9.75
C ALA A 40 -6.12 -5.55 9.76
N VAL A 41 -5.65 -6.72 10.21
CA VAL A 41 -6.41 -7.96 10.19
C VAL A 41 -6.20 -8.74 11.48
N ILE A 42 -7.29 -9.10 12.16
CA ILE A 42 -7.29 -10.08 13.28
C ILE A 42 -7.86 -11.40 12.75
N LEU A 43 -6.97 -12.37 12.51
CA LEU A 43 -7.40 -13.68 12.01
C LEU A 43 -8.13 -14.50 13.08
N ASN A 44 -9.16 -15.24 12.67
CA ASN A 44 -9.85 -16.19 13.53
C ASN A 44 -9.01 -17.47 13.69
N PRO A 45 -8.54 -17.80 14.91
CA PRO A 45 -7.71 -18.98 15.13
C PRO A 45 -8.45 -20.31 14.87
N LYS A 46 -9.79 -20.29 14.90
CA LYS A 46 -10.65 -21.45 14.62
C LYS A 46 -10.94 -21.63 13.12
N ARG A 47 -10.61 -20.65 12.27
CA ARG A 47 -10.88 -20.69 10.82
C ARG A 47 -9.61 -20.43 10.03
N ARG A 48 -8.87 -21.50 9.75
CA ARG A 48 -7.60 -21.40 9.01
C ARG A 48 -7.85 -21.01 7.54
N ILE A 49 -7.14 -19.97 7.08
CA ILE A 49 -7.09 -19.59 5.67
C ILE A 49 -5.79 -20.14 5.09
N VAL A 50 -5.90 -21.09 4.16
CA VAL A 50 -4.73 -21.73 3.51
C VAL A 50 -4.29 -20.90 2.31
N GLY A 51 -2.98 -20.75 2.13
CA GLY A 51 -2.37 -20.08 0.98
C GLY A 51 -2.07 -18.59 1.22
N LEU A 52 -2.14 -18.13 2.48
CA LEU A 52 -1.64 -16.81 2.84
C LEU A 52 -0.11 -16.78 2.67
N ASP A 53 0.38 -15.83 1.90
CA ASP A 53 1.80 -15.58 1.65
C ASP A 53 1.97 -14.10 1.22
N ASP A 54 3.21 -13.65 1.00
CA ASP A 54 3.52 -12.34 0.44
C ASP A 54 2.63 -12.04 -0.78
N SER A 55 1.90 -10.95 -0.73
CA SER A 55 0.92 -10.57 -1.75
C SER A 55 1.53 -10.44 -3.15
N LYS A 56 2.84 -10.17 -3.26
CA LYS A 56 3.58 -10.07 -4.53
C LYS A 56 3.90 -11.44 -5.13
N GLN A 57 3.92 -12.50 -4.29
CA GLN A 57 4.14 -13.89 -4.71
C GLN A 57 2.83 -14.59 -5.10
N VAL A 58 1.69 -14.01 -4.75
CA VAL A 58 0.36 -14.57 -5.03
C VAL A 58 -0.20 -13.98 -6.33
N ALA A 59 -0.59 -14.83 -7.28
CA ALA A 59 -1.22 -14.42 -8.53
C ALA A 59 -2.48 -13.55 -8.28
N PRO A 60 -2.81 -12.56 -9.14
CA PRO A 60 -3.91 -11.62 -8.92
C PRO A 60 -5.25 -12.28 -8.61
N GLU A 61 -5.66 -13.29 -9.39
CA GLU A 61 -6.94 -14.00 -9.22
C GLU A 61 -6.97 -14.74 -7.87
N ARG A 62 -5.86 -15.36 -7.50
CA ARG A 62 -5.74 -16.06 -6.22
C ARG A 62 -5.74 -15.07 -5.06
N ARG A 63 -5.12 -13.89 -5.24
CA ARG A 63 -5.11 -12.81 -4.25
C ARG A 63 -6.53 -12.29 -3.99
N ALA A 64 -7.32 -12.08 -5.04
CA ALA A 64 -8.73 -11.67 -4.91
C ALA A 64 -9.55 -12.71 -4.13
N GLN A 65 -9.40 -14.02 -4.43
CA GLN A 65 -10.05 -15.09 -3.68
C GLN A 65 -9.63 -15.12 -2.20
N LEU A 66 -8.34 -14.91 -1.91
CA LEU A 66 -7.84 -14.86 -0.54
C LEU A 66 -8.35 -13.63 0.20
N ALA A 67 -8.39 -12.47 -0.46
CA ALA A 67 -8.95 -11.24 0.12
C ALA A 67 -10.41 -11.43 0.54
N GLU A 68 -11.23 -12.08 -0.30
CA GLU A 68 -12.62 -12.39 0.03
C GLU A 68 -12.72 -13.37 1.21
N ARG A 69 -11.90 -14.41 1.23
CA ARG A 69 -11.85 -15.35 2.38
C ARG A 69 -11.40 -14.69 3.68
N ILE A 70 -10.47 -13.71 3.60
CA ILE A 70 -10.06 -12.94 4.78
C ILE A 70 -11.24 -12.13 5.31
N ARG A 71 -11.95 -11.39 4.43
CA ARG A 71 -13.13 -10.59 4.81
C ARG A 71 -14.22 -11.44 5.49
N GLN A 72 -14.46 -12.65 4.98
CA GLN A 72 -15.50 -13.55 5.49
C GLN A 72 -15.11 -14.28 6.79
N HIS A 73 -13.82 -14.53 7.02
CA HIS A 73 -13.38 -15.43 8.08
C HIS A 73 -12.52 -14.79 9.17
N ALA A 74 -12.01 -13.59 8.97
CA ALA A 74 -11.31 -12.86 10.02
C ALA A 74 -12.28 -12.47 11.16
N LEU A 75 -11.75 -12.26 12.36
CA LEU A 75 -12.51 -11.70 13.48
C LEU A 75 -12.81 -10.21 13.24
N ALA A 76 -11.84 -9.50 12.70
CA ALA A 76 -11.97 -8.11 12.26
C ALA A 76 -10.94 -7.80 11.18
N TRP A 77 -11.28 -6.88 10.31
CA TRP A 77 -10.35 -6.30 9.34
C TRP A 77 -10.76 -4.87 9.01
N ALA A 78 -9.78 -4.07 8.62
CA ALA A 78 -10.00 -2.71 8.14
C ALA A 78 -8.93 -2.33 7.13
N VAL A 79 -9.26 -1.37 6.25
CA VAL A 79 -8.35 -0.80 5.25
C VAL A 79 -8.46 0.71 5.33
N ALA A 80 -7.33 1.41 5.29
CA ALA A 80 -7.28 2.86 5.30
C ALA A 80 -6.31 3.36 4.22
N GLU A 81 -6.60 4.55 3.70
CA GLU A 81 -5.82 5.22 2.66
C GLU A 81 -5.30 6.57 3.17
N ILE A 82 -4.08 6.93 2.76
CA ILE A 82 -3.55 8.29 2.85
C ILE A 82 -3.22 8.76 1.44
N ASP A 83 -3.80 9.87 1.04
CA ASP A 83 -3.72 10.42 -0.32
C ASP A 83 -2.33 10.97 -0.68
N ALA A 84 -2.13 11.28 -1.98
CA ALA A 84 -0.87 11.80 -2.49
C ALA A 84 -0.48 13.14 -1.87
N GLN A 85 -1.45 14.03 -1.60
CA GLN A 85 -1.18 15.36 -1.04
C GLN A 85 -0.65 15.26 0.39
N ARG A 86 -1.21 14.36 1.21
CA ARG A 86 -0.70 14.10 2.56
C ARG A 86 0.66 13.39 2.55
N ILE A 87 0.90 12.50 1.55
CA ILE A 87 2.23 11.90 1.34
C ILE A 87 3.26 12.99 1.05
N ASP A 88 2.94 13.96 0.20
CA ASP A 88 3.82 15.08 -0.14
C ASP A 88 4.10 15.99 1.07
N ALA A 89 3.08 16.20 1.92
CA ALA A 89 3.21 17.03 3.13
C ALA A 89 4.00 16.35 4.26
N TRP A 90 3.85 15.03 4.44
CA TRP A 90 4.38 14.32 5.62
C TRP A 90 5.57 13.42 5.34
N ASN A 91 5.86 13.12 4.10
CA ASN A 91 6.68 12.04 3.55
C ASN A 91 6.01 10.65 3.65
N ILE A 92 6.50 9.73 2.82
CA ILE A 92 5.91 8.38 2.70
C ILE A 92 6.04 7.53 3.97
N TYR A 93 7.09 7.73 4.77
CA TYR A 93 7.26 6.99 6.02
C TYR A 93 6.16 7.34 7.03
N GLN A 94 5.91 8.64 7.25
CA GLN A 94 4.85 9.10 8.15
C GLN A 94 3.46 8.77 7.60
N ALA A 95 3.25 8.92 6.29
CA ALA A 95 1.99 8.55 5.65
C ALA A 95 1.67 7.05 5.80
N SER A 96 2.67 6.15 5.68
CA SER A 96 2.49 4.72 5.92
C SER A 96 2.11 4.42 7.38
N ARG A 97 2.79 5.06 8.35
CA ARG A 97 2.44 4.92 9.77
C ARG A 97 1.02 5.39 10.07
N GLN A 98 0.62 6.53 9.50
CA GLN A 98 -0.74 7.07 9.67
C GLN A 98 -1.80 6.19 9.02
N ALA A 99 -1.54 5.63 7.83
CA ALA A 99 -2.43 4.67 7.18
C ALA A 99 -2.63 3.41 8.05
N MET A 100 -1.55 2.86 8.61
CA MET A 100 -1.62 1.72 9.52
C MET A 100 -2.38 2.05 10.81
N THR A 101 -2.12 3.22 11.41
CA THR A 101 -2.84 3.68 12.60
C THR A 101 -4.33 3.87 12.31
N ALA A 102 -4.68 4.47 11.17
CA ALA A 102 -6.07 4.62 10.76
C ALA A 102 -6.77 3.28 10.52
N ALA A 103 -6.11 2.31 9.88
CA ALA A 103 -6.64 0.96 9.71
C ALA A 103 -6.82 0.26 11.07
N LEU A 104 -5.88 0.41 11.99
CA LEU A 104 -5.97 -0.13 13.35
C LEU A 104 -7.18 0.43 14.12
N GLN A 105 -7.41 1.74 14.04
CA GLN A 105 -8.51 2.43 14.71
C GLN A 105 -9.90 2.06 14.15
N GLN A 106 -9.97 1.64 12.89
CA GLN A 106 -11.21 1.21 12.24
C GLN A 106 -11.57 -0.26 12.52
N LEU A 107 -10.72 -1.03 13.20
CA LEU A 107 -11.06 -2.40 13.58
C LEU A 107 -12.26 -2.45 14.53
N THR A 108 -13.24 -3.28 14.20
CA THR A 108 -14.44 -3.51 15.06
C THR A 108 -14.13 -4.29 16.34
N VAL A 109 -12.97 -4.94 16.40
CA VAL A 109 -12.45 -5.66 17.58
C VAL A 109 -11.11 -5.06 17.94
N THR A 110 -10.96 -4.55 19.16
CA THR A 110 -9.69 -3.98 19.65
C THR A 110 -8.64 -5.08 19.83
N PRO A 111 -7.50 -5.02 19.15
CA PRO A 111 -6.41 -5.97 19.34
C PRO A 111 -5.71 -5.75 20.69
N ASP A 112 -5.10 -6.82 21.19
CA ASP A 112 -4.24 -6.79 22.38
C ASP A 112 -2.75 -6.96 22.06
N TYR A 113 -2.43 -7.31 20.81
CA TYR A 113 -1.05 -7.43 20.30
C TYR A 113 -0.97 -7.13 18.81
N LEU A 114 0.11 -6.47 18.36
CA LEU A 114 0.33 -6.13 16.95
C LEU A 114 1.55 -6.85 16.37
N LEU A 115 1.40 -7.38 15.17
CA LEU A 115 2.49 -7.82 14.30
C LEU A 115 2.50 -6.87 13.09
N ILE A 116 3.59 -6.14 12.88
CA ILE A 116 3.64 -5.06 11.88
C ILE A 116 4.79 -5.32 10.91
N ASP A 117 4.57 -5.12 9.60
CA ASP A 117 5.68 -5.19 8.63
C ASP A 117 6.59 -3.97 8.79
N ALA A 118 7.83 -4.21 9.21
CA ALA A 118 8.98 -3.30 9.25
C ALA A 118 8.80 -1.92 9.94
N LEU A 119 7.62 -1.60 10.50
CA LEU A 119 7.32 -0.30 11.12
C LEU A 119 6.93 -0.46 12.59
N GLU A 120 7.06 0.62 13.35
CA GLU A 120 6.49 0.78 14.68
C GLU A 120 5.50 1.93 14.68
N LEU A 121 4.38 1.76 15.42
CA LEU A 121 3.32 2.76 15.58
C LEU A 121 3.41 3.41 16.97
N ASP A 122 2.97 4.65 17.05
CA ASP A 122 2.86 5.36 18.31
C ASP A 122 1.49 5.05 18.96
N VAL A 123 1.40 3.85 19.54
CA VAL A 123 0.18 3.33 20.19
C VAL A 123 0.54 2.55 21.44
N LEU A 124 -0.38 2.54 22.43
CA LEU A 124 -0.18 1.85 23.73
C LEU A 124 -0.44 0.33 23.68
N ILE A 125 -0.48 -0.25 22.49
CA ILE A 125 -0.66 -1.70 22.32
C ILE A 125 0.71 -2.33 22.12
N GLU A 126 0.97 -3.43 22.83
CA GLU A 126 2.22 -4.20 22.67
C GLU A 126 2.39 -4.64 21.22
N GLN A 127 3.56 -4.40 20.65
CA GLN A 127 3.80 -4.58 19.22
C GLN A 127 5.14 -5.21 18.92
N LYS A 128 5.21 -5.91 17.80
CA LYS A 128 6.43 -6.52 17.28
C LYS A 128 6.60 -6.21 15.80
N PRO A 129 7.54 -5.35 15.43
CA PRO A 129 7.91 -5.15 14.03
C PRO A 129 8.66 -6.38 13.50
N LEU A 130 8.35 -6.76 12.27
CA LEU A 130 8.96 -7.90 11.58
C LEU A 130 9.43 -7.49 10.19
N ILE A 131 10.73 -7.42 9.97
CA ILE A 131 11.29 -7.21 8.63
C ILE A 131 10.86 -8.37 7.72
N LYS A 132 10.24 -8.04 6.56
CA LYS A 132 9.59 -8.98 5.65
C LYS A 132 8.54 -9.83 6.38
N GLY A 133 7.70 -9.18 7.16
CA GLY A 133 6.68 -9.82 7.98
C GLY A 133 5.62 -10.52 7.14
N ASP A 134 5.31 -9.99 5.97
CA ASP A 134 4.41 -10.54 4.95
C ASP A 134 4.77 -11.97 4.51
N CYS A 135 6.08 -12.31 4.47
CA CYS A 135 6.57 -13.67 4.19
C CYS A 135 6.68 -14.55 5.45
N ARG A 136 6.45 -14.04 6.66
CA ARG A 136 6.81 -14.71 7.92
C ARG A 136 5.63 -14.89 8.87
N SER A 137 4.64 -14.02 8.86
CA SER A 137 3.46 -14.01 9.71
C SER A 137 2.19 -14.08 8.85
N VAL A 138 1.32 -15.06 9.14
CA VAL A 138 0.05 -15.19 8.40
C VAL A 138 -0.88 -13.99 8.63
N SER A 139 -0.77 -13.32 9.79
CA SER A 139 -1.57 -12.13 10.09
C SER A 139 -1.11 -10.93 9.26
N ILE A 140 0.20 -10.71 9.12
CA ILE A 140 0.76 -9.67 8.26
C ILE A 140 0.48 -9.98 6.79
N ALA A 141 0.65 -11.26 6.35
CA ALA A 141 0.31 -11.68 4.99
C ALA A 141 -1.16 -11.41 4.64
N ALA A 142 -2.07 -11.63 5.58
CA ALA A 142 -3.48 -11.31 5.37
C ALA A 142 -3.71 -9.80 5.18
N ALA A 143 -3.05 -8.97 5.97
CA ALA A 143 -3.08 -7.51 5.82
C ALA A 143 -2.49 -7.08 4.47
N SER A 144 -1.32 -7.62 4.09
CA SER A 144 -0.68 -7.41 2.79
C SER A 144 -1.62 -7.67 1.61
N ILE A 145 -2.31 -8.82 1.64
CA ILE A 145 -3.30 -9.20 0.62
C ILE A 145 -4.45 -8.19 0.56
N LEU A 146 -5.02 -7.76 1.68
CA LEU A 146 -6.11 -6.78 1.68
C LEU A 146 -5.66 -5.41 1.19
N ALA A 147 -4.53 -4.90 1.69
CA ALA A 147 -3.98 -3.62 1.27
C ALA A 147 -3.68 -3.61 -0.24
N LYS A 148 -3.01 -4.67 -0.74
CA LYS A 148 -2.66 -4.80 -2.16
C LYS A 148 -3.89 -4.93 -3.05
N THR A 149 -4.87 -5.76 -2.70
CA THR A 149 -6.08 -5.95 -3.49
C THR A 149 -6.91 -4.67 -3.55
N HIS A 150 -7.06 -3.98 -2.44
CA HIS A 150 -7.77 -2.70 -2.39
C HIS A 150 -7.08 -1.65 -3.26
N ARG A 151 -5.75 -1.51 -3.11
CA ARG A 151 -5.00 -0.53 -3.88
C ARG A 151 -5.01 -0.81 -5.38
N ASP A 152 -4.91 -2.08 -5.79
CA ASP A 152 -4.94 -2.45 -7.20
C ASP A 152 -6.30 -2.09 -7.85
N ALA A 153 -7.41 -2.32 -7.14
CA ALA A 153 -8.74 -1.89 -7.59
C ALA A 153 -8.84 -0.37 -7.72
N ARG A 154 -8.30 0.40 -6.76
CA ARG A 154 -8.24 1.87 -6.86
C ARG A 154 -7.46 2.34 -8.09
N MET A 155 -6.38 1.64 -8.47
CA MET A 155 -5.61 1.98 -9.68
C MET A 155 -6.38 1.69 -10.96
N GLU A 156 -7.24 0.66 -10.98
CA GLU A 156 -8.14 0.37 -12.10
C GLU A 156 -9.24 1.43 -12.25
N GLU A 157 -9.82 1.87 -11.14
CA GLU A 157 -10.76 3.01 -11.14
C GLU A 157 -10.12 4.30 -11.67
N TRP A 158 -8.90 4.61 -11.23
CA TRP A 158 -8.18 5.79 -11.69
C TRP A 158 -7.68 5.68 -13.14
N ASP A 159 -7.45 4.48 -13.66
CA ASP A 159 -7.09 4.27 -15.07
C ASP A 159 -8.22 4.73 -16.00
N ALA A 160 -9.48 4.54 -15.60
CA ALA A 160 -10.64 5.03 -16.35
C ALA A 160 -10.72 6.57 -16.37
N VAL A 161 -10.21 7.24 -15.34
CA VAL A 161 -10.20 8.73 -15.22
C VAL A 161 -8.96 9.34 -15.89
N TYR A 162 -7.83 8.65 -15.83
CA TYR A 162 -6.54 9.09 -16.35
C TYR A 162 -5.92 8.03 -17.28
N PRO A 163 -6.60 7.68 -18.38
CA PRO A 163 -6.18 6.57 -19.26
C PRO A 163 -4.79 6.77 -19.89
N GLN A 164 -4.34 8.03 -20.01
CA GLN A 164 -3.05 8.38 -20.57
C GLN A 164 -1.85 7.83 -19.79
N TYR A 165 -2.03 7.47 -18.49
CA TYR A 165 -0.93 6.95 -17.66
C TYR A 165 -0.86 5.43 -17.64
N GLY A 166 -1.91 4.68 -17.99
CA GLY A 166 -1.93 3.21 -17.98
C GLY A 166 -1.82 2.59 -16.59
N LEU A 167 -2.52 3.18 -15.60
CA LEU A 167 -2.44 2.83 -14.17
C LEU A 167 -2.91 1.41 -13.88
N ALA A 168 -3.85 0.87 -14.65
CA ALA A 168 -4.34 -0.49 -14.51
C ALA A 168 -3.22 -1.53 -14.72
N ARG A 169 -2.21 -1.23 -15.57
CA ARG A 169 -1.12 -2.14 -15.87
C ARG A 169 -0.03 -2.13 -14.79
N HIS A 170 0.53 -0.99 -14.48
CA HIS A 170 1.68 -0.85 -13.58
C HIS A 170 1.32 -0.37 -12.18
N LYS A 171 0.02 -0.19 -11.89
CA LYS A 171 -0.50 0.20 -10.56
C LYS A 171 0.17 1.46 -9.97
N GLY A 172 0.57 2.41 -10.85
CA GLY A 172 1.19 3.68 -10.48
C GLY A 172 2.66 3.61 -10.09
N TYR A 173 3.33 2.46 -10.26
CA TYR A 173 4.77 2.35 -10.00
C TYR A 173 5.61 2.94 -11.15
N ALA A 174 6.88 3.27 -10.87
CA ALA A 174 7.84 3.91 -11.77
C ALA A 174 8.35 2.93 -12.86
N THR A 175 7.46 2.43 -13.71
CA THR A 175 7.84 1.66 -14.91
C THR A 175 8.26 2.61 -16.03
N ALA A 176 8.97 2.09 -17.05
CA ALA A 176 9.34 2.87 -18.22
C ALA A 176 8.14 3.55 -18.88
N ASP A 177 7.02 2.81 -19.00
CA ASP A 177 5.78 3.34 -19.58
C ASP A 177 5.18 4.48 -18.75
N HIS A 178 5.19 4.36 -17.41
CA HIS A 178 4.68 5.43 -16.55
C HIS A 178 5.56 6.67 -16.60
N LEU A 179 6.88 6.51 -16.62
CA LEU A 179 7.83 7.61 -16.74
C LEU A 179 7.71 8.30 -18.10
N GLU A 180 7.46 7.55 -19.18
CA GLU A 180 7.20 8.11 -20.51
C GLU A 180 5.88 8.89 -20.52
N ALA A 181 4.80 8.34 -19.97
CA ALA A 181 3.52 9.03 -19.85
C ALA A 181 3.65 10.34 -19.05
N LEU A 182 4.43 10.35 -17.96
CA LEU A 182 4.73 11.55 -17.19
C LEU A 182 5.48 12.61 -18.02
N ARG A 183 6.42 12.21 -18.88
CA ARG A 183 7.12 13.14 -19.77
C ARG A 183 6.20 13.77 -20.81
N GLN A 184 5.25 12.97 -21.36
CA GLN A 184 4.34 13.42 -22.41
C GLN A 184 3.18 14.25 -21.88
N HIS A 185 2.61 13.90 -20.73
CA HIS A 185 1.37 14.47 -20.23
C HIS A 185 1.53 15.32 -18.96
N GLY A 186 2.77 15.36 -18.40
CA GLY A 186 3.01 15.95 -17.09
C GLY A 186 2.37 15.17 -15.95
N PRO A 187 2.54 15.62 -14.70
CA PRO A 187 1.89 14.97 -13.54
C PRO A 187 0.46 15.46 -13.34
N SER A 188 -0.45 14.56 -12.97
CA SER A 188 -1.79 14.89 -12.50
C SER A 188 -1.78 15.28 -11.01
N PRO A 189 -2.89 15.85 -10.47
CA PRO A 189 -3.01 16.17 -9.04
C PRO A 189 -2.90 14.98 -8.09
N LEU A 190 -3.03 13.75 -8.59
CA LEU A 190 -2.91 12.51 -7.82
C LEU A 190 -1.51 11.90 -7.87
N HIS A 191 -0.57 12.49 -8.61
CA HIS A 191 0.83 12.13 -8.52
C HIS A 191 1.46 12.70 -7.26
N ARG A 192 2.46 11.99 -6.74
CA ARG A 192 3.21 12.40 -5.54
C ARG A 192 4.34 13.34 -5.94
N HIS A 193 4.07 14.64 -5.88
CA HIS A 193 4.97 15.69 -6.39
C HIS A 193 6.30 15.78 -5.62
N SER A 194 6.38 15.30 -4.40
CA SER A 194 7.63 15.18 -3.62
C SER A 194 8.58 14.10 -4.14
N PHE A 195 8.07 13.14 -4.94
CA PHE A 195 8.87 12.04 -5.49
C PHE A 195 9.69 12.55 -6.70
N ALA A 196 10.98 12.24 -6.73
CA ALA A 196 11.91 12.77 -7.72
C ALA A 196 11.43 12.63 -9.19
N PRO A 197 10.96 11.45 -9.68
CA PRO A 197 10.53 11.34 -11.07
C PRO A 197 9.32 12.22 -11.41
N VAL A 198 8.40 12.45 -10.47
CA VAL A 198 7.23 13.31 -10.66
C VAL A 198 7.63 14.78 -10.67
N ARG A 199 8.49 15.19 -9.73
CA ARG A 199 9.00 16.56 -9.64
C ARG A 199 9.78 16.94 -10.90
N GLU A 200 10.62 16.05 -11.40
CA GLU A 200 11.40 16.26 -12.63
C GLU A 200 10.48 16.42 -13.84
N ALA A 201 9.48 15.55 -14.00
CA ALA A 201 8.48 15.64 -15.07
C ALA A 201 7.68 16.96 -15.00
N GLY A 202 7.34 17.45 -13.82
CA GLY A 202 6.66 18.74 -13.60
C GLY A 202 7.51 19.94 -14.06
N CYS A 203 8.80 19.91 -13.83
CA CYS A 203 9.74 20.95 -14.31
C CYS A 203 9.83 20.97 -15.84
N TRP A 204 9.81 19.82 -16.51
CA TRP A 204 9.86 19.73 -17.97
C TRP A 204 8.58 20.29 -18.61
N ALA A 205 7.41 19.99 -18.08
CA ALA A 205 6.14 20.52 -18.56
C ALA A 205 6.11 22.06 -18.44
N ALA A 206 6.57 22.62 -17.34
CA ALA A 206 6.64 24.06 -17.13
C ALA A 206 7.62 24.74 -18.14
N SER A 207 8.78 24.14 -18.39
CA SER A 207 9.77 24.65 -19.36
C SER A 207 9.25 24.60 -20.81
N ALA A 208 8.53 23.53 -21.18
CA ALA A 208 7.92 23.40 -22.51
C ALA A 208 6.84 24.46 -22.76
N ILE A 209 6.03 24.76 -21.75
CA ILE A 209 5.01 25.84 -21.83
C ILE A 209 5.69 27.21 -21.97
N GLN A 210 6.78 27.45 -21.26
CA GLN A 210 7.51 28.70 -21.31
C GLN A 210 8.19 28.92 -22.67
N ILE A 211 8.71 27.86 -23.30
CA ILE A 211 9.26 27.91 -24.67
C ILE A 211 8.15 28.16 -25.70
N ALA A 212 6.97 27.55 -25.54
CA ALA A 212 5.83 27.73 -26.44
C ALA A 212 5.18 29.13 -26.35
N LEU A 213 5.41 29.86 -25.26
CA LEU A 213 4.89 31.22 -25.03
C LEU A 213 5.92 32.33 -25.47
N LEU A 214 7.12 31.96 -25.91
CA LEU A 214 8.03 32.91 -26.48
C LEU A 214 7.55 33.30 -27.89
N PRO A 215 7.32 34.60 -28.20
CA PRO A 215 6.92 35.01 -29.55
C PRO A 215 8.03 34.65 -30.56
N ASP A 216 7.64 34.27 -31.78
CA ASP A 216 8.48 33.85 -32.90
C ASP A 216 9.46 34.96 -33.41
N THR A 217 9.80 35.88 -32.58
CA THR A 217 10.72 36.96 -32.88
C THR A 217 11.97 36.82 -32.03
N VAL A 218 12.97 36.23 -32.56
CA VAL A 218 14.40 36.57 -32.58
C VAL A 218 15.22 35.34 -33.02
N LEU A 219 15.37 35.18 -34.33
CA LEU A 219 16.60 34.62 -34.88
C LEU A 219 17.20 35.67 -35.81
N PRO A 220 18.48 36.02 -35.63
CA PRO A 220 19.17 36.91 -36.53
C PRO A 220 19.48 36.27 -37.89
#